data_0964efcf93cf95a7bdc2be805d80b02b
#
_entry.id   0964efcf93cf95a7bdc2be805d80b02b
#
_cell.length_a   1.000
_cell.length_b   1.000
_cell.length_c   1.000
_cell.angle_alpha   90.00
_cell.angle_beta   90.00
_cell.angle_gamma   90.00
#
_symmetry.space_group_name_H-M   'P 1'
#
loop_
_entity.id
_entity.type
_entity.pdbx_description
1 polymer ?
#
loop_
_entity_poly.entity_id
_entity_poly.type
_entity_poly.pdbx_seq_one_letter_code
_entity_poly.pdbx_strand_id
1 'polypeptide(L)'
;MTFRLTNLPEGFHDNPYPSYAWLRQQAPVCAQPDGSYVLSRHADLDMIYRDTRRFISDKKKVFAPKFGTGTPLFEHHTTSLVFNDPPLHTRVRKIMVGAMTPRALASLEPGLITLTEALLSEMQDQPEVDLIAAYAGAIPIEVIGNLFNIPRADRAPLRDWSLAILGALEPELTPEQHARGNDAVRDFTSYLADLAADRRAHPGNPETDVLTRLI
;
A
#
# COMPACT_ATOMS: atom_id res chain seq x y z
N MET A 1 15.56 -1.04 30.17
CA MET A 1 15.43 -0.55 28.77
C MET A 1 14.10 0.19 28.67
N THR A 2 14.04 1.35 28.03
CA THR A 2 12.78 2.06 27.75
C THR A 2 12.62 2.09 26.24
N PHE A 3 11.51 1.56 25.71
CA PHE A 3 11.24 1.56 24.28
C PHE A 3 10.35 2.76 23.92
N ARG A 4 10.81 3.60 22.98
CA ARG A 4 10.05 4.75 22.46
C ARG A 4 10.14 4.78 20.93
N LEU A 5 9.03 4.95 20.25
CA LEU A 5 8.99 5.06 18.78
C LEU A 5 9.76 6.30 18.27
N THR A 6 9.75 7.39 19.05
CA THR A 6 10.47 8.64 18.72
C THR A 6 11.94 8.61 19.06
N ASN A 7 12.43 7.56 19.76
CA ASN A 7 13.83 7.39 20.11
C ASN A 7 14.13 5.89 20.23
N LEU A 8 14.33 5.26 19.10
CA LEU A 8 14.60 3.82 19.01
C LEU A 8 15.97 3.48 19.63
N PRO A 9 16.12 2.29 20.22
CA PRO A 9 17.41 1.83 20.74
C PRO A 9 18.49 1.82 19.64
N GLU A 10 19.73 2.05 20.06
CA GLU A 10 20.88 1.92 19.15
C GLU A 10 20.92 0.55 18.47
N GLY A 11 21.21 0.51 17.17
CA GLY A 11 21.24 -0.70 16.36
C GLY A 11 19.84 -1.32 16.08
N PHE A 12 18.74 -0.63 16.44
CA PHE A 12 17.40 -1.17 16.23
C PHE A 12 17.10 -1.48 14.75
N HIS A 13 17.53 -0.64 13.83
CA HIS A 13 17.32 -0.83 12.40
C HIS A 13 18.14 -2.00 11.83
N ASP A 14 19.30 -2.28 12.41
CA ASP A 14 20.13 -3.41 12.00
C ASP A 14 19.61 -4.74 12.57
N ASN A 15 19.15 -4.71 13.83
CA ASN A 15 18.59 -5.89 14.49
C ASN A 15 17.50 -5.50 15.51
N PRO A 16 16.22 -5.46 15.13
CA PRO A 16 15.13 -5.08 16.03
C PRO A 16 14.70 -6.20 17.00
N TYR A 17 15.10 -7.44 16.76
CA TYR A 17 14.59 -8.62 17.48
C TYR A 17 14.84 -8.62 18.98
N PRO A 18 15.99 -8.17 19.53
CA PRO A 18 16.19 -8.03 20.97
C PRO A 18 15.18 -7.09 21.62
N SER A 19 14.87 -5.96 20.95
CA SER A 19 13.86 -5.01 21.42
C SER A 19 12.46 -5.62 21.41
N TYR A 20 12.10 -6.35 20.37
CA TYR A 20 10.81 -7.07 20.32
C TYR A 20 10.71 -8.18 21.40
N ALA A 21 11.80 -8.89 21.67
CA ALA A 21 11.82 -9.89 22.74
C ALA A 21 11.61 -9.24 24.11
N TRP A 22 12.29 -8.13 24.37
CA TRP A 22 12.11 -7.35 25.60
C TRP A 22 10.67 -6.82 25.73
N LEU A 23 10.11 -6.25 24.68
CA LEU A 23 8.71 -5.78 24.68
C LEU A 23 7.74 -6.90 25.03
N ARG A 24 7.85 -8.08 24.39
CA ARG A 24 6.95 -9.21 24.67
C ARG A 24 7.02 -9.69 26.11
N GLN A 25 8.19 -9.62 26.74
CA GLN A 25 8.43 -10.13 28.09
C GLN A 25 8.12 -9.10 29.18
N GLN A 26 8.57 -7.85 28.99
CA GLN A 26 8.59 -6.84 30.03
C GLN A 26 7.50 -5.77 29.86
N ALA A 27 7.12 -5.45 28.64
CA ALA A 27 6.16 -4.39 28.31
C ALA A 27 5.30 -4.74 27.10
N PRO A 28 4.49 -5.82 27.18
CA PRO A 28 3.71 -6.28 26.02
C PRO A 28 2.70 -5.25 25.50
N VAL A 29 2.25 -4.34 26.37
CA VAL A 29 1.48 -3.14 26.07
C VAL A 29 2.32 -1.96 26.56
N CYS A 30 3.10 -1.36 25.66
CA CYS A 30 4.05 -0.31 25.99
C CYS A 30 3.47 1.08 25.67
N ALA A 31 3.13 1.83 26.72
CA ALA A 31 2.64 3.21 26.57
C ALA A 31 3.75 4.12 26.02
N GLN A 32 3.35 5.03 25.11
CA GLN A 32 4.23 6.02 24.50
C GLN A 32 3.95 7.42 25.06
N PRO A 33 4.90 8.36 24.96
CA PRO A 33 4.72 9.72 25.49
C PRO A 33 3.57 10.52 24.86
N ASP A 34 3.20 10.19 23.62
CA ASP A 34 2.09 10.80 22.87
C ASP A 34 0.72 10.21 23.20
N GLY A 35 0.64 9.30 24.19
CA GLY A 35 -0.59 8.60 24.58
C GLY A 35 -0.92 7.39 23.72
N SER A 36 -0.14 7.06 22.72
CA SER A 36 -0.30 5.82 21.94
C SER A 36 0.28 4.60 22.68
N TYR A 37 0.06 3.42 22.13
CA TYR A 37 0.53 2.15 22.69
C TYR A 37 1.18 1.30 21.61
N VAL A 38 2.33 0.71 21.94
CA VAL A 38 2.97 -0.34 21.12
C VAL A 38 2.60 -1.70 21.72
N LEU A 39 1.98 -2.55 20.91
CA LEU A 39 1.65 -3.92 21.28
C LEU A 39 2.61 -4.88 20.59
N SER A 40 3.04 -5.92 21.32
CA SER A 40 4.06 -6.84 20.83
C SER A 40 3.67 -8.32 20.85
N ARG A 41 2.55 -8.69 21.47
CA ARG A 41 2.06 -10.07 21.49
C ARG A 41 1.04 -10.31 20.40
N HIS A 42 1.17 -11.40 19.68
CA HIS A 42 0.24 -11.80 18.62
C HIS A 42 -1.22 -11.86 19.11
N ALA A 43 -1.46 -12.44 20.28
CA ALA A 43 -2.81 -12.56 20.81
C ALA A 43 -3.50 -11.21 21.04
N ASP A 44 -2.74 -10.21 21.53
CA ASP A 44 -3.27 -8.85 21.74
C ASP A 44 -3.59 -8.16 20.41
N LEU A 45 -2.72 -8.33 19.40
CA LEU A 45 -2.92 -7.79 18.05
C LEU A 45 -4.11 -8.48 17.35
N ASP A 46 -4.20 -9.80 17.38
CA ASP A 46 -5.31 -10.56 16.79
C ASP A 46 -6.66 -10.16 17.39
N MET A 47 -6.71 -9.99 18.73
CA MET A 47 -7.91 -9.50 19.41
C MET A 47 -8.32 -8.11 18.95
N ILE A 48 -7.37 -7.17 18.79
CA ILE A 48 -7.64 -5.80 18.34
C ILE A 48 -8.10 -5.80 16.89
N TYR A 49 -7.41 -6.51 15.99
CA TYR A 49 -7.76 -6.55 14.57
C TYR A 49 -9.13 -7.19 14.30
N ARG A 50 -9.60 -8.06 15.18
CA ARG A 50 -10.94 -8.69 15.06
C ARG A 50 -12.06 -7.86 15.69
N ASP A 51 -11.74 -6.94 16.58
CA ASP A 51 -12.75 -6.19 17.32
C ASP A 51 -13.05 -4.82 16.68
N THR A 52 -13.80 -4.85 15.61
CA THR A 52 -14.24 -3.65 14.89
C THR A 52 -15.28 -2.79 15.63
N ARG A 53 -15.72 -3.21 16.83
CA ARG A 53 -16.65 -2.43 17.66
C ARG A 53 -15.92 -1.47 18.60
N ARG A 54 -14.78 -1.91 19.16
CA ARG A 54 -13.98 -1.12 20.12
C ARG A 54 -12.80 -0.42 19.48
N PHE A 55 -12.29 -0.95 18.36
CA PHE A 55 -11.15 -0.39 17.64
C PHE A 55 -11.54 0.01 16.24
N ILE A 56 -11.03 1.15 15.80
CA ILE A 56 -11.32 1.73 14.49
C ILE A 56 -10.03 1.96 13.69
N SER A 57 -10.15 1.95 12.38
CA SER A 57 -9.05 2.25 11.44
C SER A 57 -9.05 3.71 10.99
N ASP A 58 -10.09 4.49 11.29
CA ASP A 58 -10.18 5.91 10.90
C ASP A 58 -9.02 6.73 11.47
N LYS A 59 -8.22 7.31 10.56
CA LYS A 59 -7.04 8.12 10.86
C LYS A 59 -7.24 9.62 10.65
N LYS A 60 -8.46 10.09 10.38
CA LYS A 60 -8.72 11.52 10.09
C LYS A 60 -8.11 12.45 11.13
N LYS A 61 -8.32 12.15 12.43
CA LYS A 61 -7.78 12.96 13.53
C LYS A 61 -6.25 12.96 13.59
N VAL A 62 -5.63 11.84 13.21
CA VAL A 62 -4.17 11.67 13.21
C VAL A 62 -3.55 12.30 11.96
N PHE A 63 -4.22 12.16 10.80
CA PHE A 63 -3.72 12.66 9.52
C PHE A 63 -3.98 14.16 9.30
N ALA A 64 -4.99 14.75 9.95
CA ALA A 64 -5.26 16.17 9.82
C ALA A 64 -4.06 17.07 10.21
N PRO A 65 -3.41 16.90 11.38
CA PRO A 65 -2.23 17.69 11.72
C PRO A 65 -0.99 17.29 10.88
N LYS A 66 -0.92 16.03 10.40
CA LYS A 66 0.23 15.53 9.63
C LYS A 66 0.23 16.04 8.19
N PHE A 67 -0.88 15.97 7.49
CA PHE A 67 -0.97 16.28 6.07
C PHE A 67 -1.62 17.63 5.78
N GLY A 68 -2.41 18.17 6.72
CA GLY A 68 -3.30 19.30 6.48
C GLY A 68 -4.64 18.85 5.85
N THR A 69 -5.75 19.29 6.40
CA THR A 69 -7.10 19.01 5.84
C THR A 69 -7.23 19.58 4.44
N GLY A 70 -7.85 18.84 3.52
CA GLY A 70 -8.06 19.26 2.13
C GLY A 70 -6.83 19.12 1.23
N THR A 71 -5.71 18.59 1.74
CA THR A 71 -4.56 18.26 0.88
C THR A 71 -4.79 16.92 0.16
N PRO A 72 -4.16 16.70 -1.02
CA PRO A 72 -4.27 15.43 -1.73
C PRO A 72 -3.91 14.21 -0.87
N LEU A 73 -2.82 14.25 -0.10
CA LEU A 73 -2.45 13.16 0.82
C LEU A 73 -3.51 12.90 1.88
N PHE A 74 -4.07 13.95 2.49
CA PHE A 74 -5.13 13.79 3.48
C PHE A 74 -6.36 13.13 2.87
N GLU A 75 -6.85 13.63 1.74
CA GLU A 75 -8.03 13.08 1.06
C GLU A 75 -7.80 11.63 0.62
N HIS A 76 -6.65 11.35 0.00
CA HIS A 76 -6.30 10.00 -0.44
C HIS A 76 -6.29 9.00 0.74
N HIS A 77 -5.57 9.32 1.81
CA HIS A 77 -5.43 8.37 2.91
C HIS A 77 -6.72 8.22 3.71
N THR A 78 -7.50 9.29 3.91
CA THR A 78 -8.75 9.22 4.67
C THR A 78 -9.93 8.62 3.89
N THR A 79 -9.83 8.54 2.56
CA THR A 79 -10.80 7.84 1.70
C THR A 79 -10.34 6.44 1.30
N SER A 80 -9.07 6.10 1.53
CA SER A 80 -8.53 4.76 1.27
C SER A 80 -9.25 3.69 2.09
N LEU A 81 -9.49 2.52 1.47
CA LEU A 81 -10.14 1.39 2.12
C LEU A 81 -9.47 0.98 3.44
N VAL A 82 -8.14 1.08 3.51
CA VAL A 82 -7.32 0.67 4.67
C VAL A 82 -7.66 1.49 5.92
N PHE A 83 -8.03 2.76 5.75
CA PHE A 83 -8.32 3.70 6.85
C PHE A 83 -9.81 4.01 6.99
N ASN A 84 -10.68 3.12 6.50
CA ASN A 84 -12.11 3.23 6.65
C ASN A 84 -12.68 2.04 7.43
N ASP A 85 -13.76 2.30 8.15
CA ASP A 85 -14.47 1.33 8.98
C ASP A 85 -15.83 0.94 8.36
N PRO A 86 -16.49 -0.13 8.86
CA PRO A 86 -17.87 -0.43 8.47
C PRO A 86 -18.82 0.77 8.73
N PRO A 87 -19.83 1.02 7.89
CA PRO A 87 -20.27 0.18 6.76
C PRO A 87 -19.53 0.44 5.44
N LEU A 88 -18.80 1.55 5.31
CA LEU A 88 -18.13 1.94 4.05
C LEU A 88 -17.08 0.90 3.63
N HIS A 89 -16.18 0.53 4.55
CA HIS A 89 -15.17 -0.50 4.31
C HIS A 89 -15.80 -1.79 3.78
N THR A 90 -16.83 -2.30 4.45
CA THR A 90 -17.48 -3.56 4.07
C THR A 90 -18.09 -3.50 2.67
N ARG A 91 -18.74 -2.37 2.33
CA ARG A 91 -19.34 -2.15 1.02
C ARG A 91 -18.30 -2.13 -0.09
N VAL A 92 -17.26 -1.29 0.07
CA VAL A 92 -16.22 -1.12 -0.95
C VAL A 92 -15.41 -2.42 -1.11
N ARG A 93 -15.00 -3.06 0.00
CA ARG A 93 -14.29 -4.33 -0.04
C ARG A 93 -15.09 -5.42 -0.77
N LYS A 94 -16.40 -5.49 -0.55
CA LYS A 94 -17.26 -6.46 -1.25
C LYS A 94 -17.24 -6.24 -2.76
N ILE A 95 -17.29 -5.00 -3.22
CA ILE A 95 -17.21 -4.66 -4.65
C ILE A 95 -15.84 -5.08 -5.21
N MET A 96 -14.74 -4.69 -4.56
CA MET A 96 -13.38 -5.00 -5.01
C MET A 96 -13.13 -6.52 -5.08
N VAL A 97 -13.48 -7.27 -4.03
CA VAL A 97 -13.33 -8.74 -4.02
C VAL A 97 -14.22 -9.40 -5.08
N GLY A 98 -15.43 -8.88 -5.26
CA GLY A 98 -16.34 -9.38 -6.31
C GLY A 98 -15.81 -9.16 -7.73
N ALA A 99 -14.99 -8.13 -7.95
CA ALA A 99 -14.35 -7.89 -9.24
C ALA A 99 -13.13 -8.81 -9.48
N MET A 100 -12.46 -9.29 -8.44
CA MET A 100 -11.29 -10.19 -8.50
C MET A 100 -11.73 -11.65 -8.52
N THR A 101 -12.35 -12.10 -9.60
CA THR A 101 -12.79 -13.51 -9.72
C THR A 101 -11.60 -14.45 -9.90
N PRO A 102 -11.73 -15.75 -9.51
CA PRO A 102 -10.71 -16.76 -9.78
C PRO A 102 -10.30 -16.82 -11.26
N ARG A 103 -11.24 -16.63 -12.18
CA ARG A 103 -10.97 -16.61 -13.62
C ARG A 103 -10.12 -15.41 -14.03
N ALA A 104 -10.43 -14.21 -13.51
CA ALA A 104 -9.61 -13.02 -13.79
C ALA A 104 -8.19 -13.17 -13.23
N LEU A 105 -8.03 -13.76 -12.05
CA LEU A 105 -6.71 -14.01 -11.47
C LEU A 105 -5.95 -15.08 -12.26
N ALA A 106 -6.59 -16.17 -12.65
CA ALA A 106 -5.96 -17.22 -13.44
C ALA A 106 -5.52 -16.72 -14.83
N SER A 107 -6.20 -15.73 -15.41
CA SER A 107 -5.81 -15.14 -16.69
C SER A 107 -4.51 -14.35 -16.64
N LEU A 108 -3.99 -14.01 -15.45
CA LEU A 108 -2.71 -13.31 -15.28
C LEU A 108 -1.49 -14.25 -15.37
N GLU A 109 -1.67 -15.55 -15.11
CA GLU A 109 -0.56 -16.51 -15.00
C GLU A 109 0.32 -16.60 -16.25
N PRO A 110 -0.23 -16.73 -17.50
CA PRO A 110 0.62 -16.78 -18.69
C PRO A 110 1.48 -15.51 -18.88
N GLY A 111 0.88 -14.34 -18.63
CA GLY A 111 1.59 -13.05 -18.70
C GLY A 111 2.68 -12.94 -17.64
N LEU A 112 2.43 -13.46 -16.43
CA LEU A 112 3.41 -13.47 -15.35
C LEU A 112 4.60 -14.39 -15.67
N ILE A 113 4.36 -15.56 -16.24
CA ILE A 113 5.42 -16.48 -16.68
C ILE A 113 6.30 -15.79 -17.73
N THR A 114 5.68 -15.24 -18.78
CA THR A 114 6.41 -14.52 -19.84
C THR A 114 7.23 -13.35 -19.30
N LEU A 115 6.66 -12.56 -18.40
CA LEU A 115 7.37 -11.46 -17.73
C LEU A 115 8.56 -11.96 -16.92
N THR A 116 8.36 -13.02 -16.13
CA THR A 116 9.41 -13.58 -15.28
C THR A 116 10.59 -14.08 -16.13
N GLU A 117 10.30 -14.80 -17.22
CA GLU A 117 11.31 -15.28 -18.16
C GLU A 117 12.08 -14.12 -18.82
N ALA A 118 11.38 -13.05 -19.22
CA ALA A 118 12.00 -11.87 -19.80
C ALA A 118 12.95 -11.19 -18.80
N LEU A 119 12.49 -10.93 -17.57
CA LEU A 119 13.32 -10.32 -16.53
C LEU A 119 14.54 -11.17 -16.17
N LEU A 120 14.39 -12.49 -16.08
CA LEU A 120 15.51 -13.40 -15.84
C LEU A 120 16.52 -13.37 -17.01
N SER A 121 16.04 -13.32 -18.25
CA SER A 121 16.90 -13.22 -19.44
C SER A 121 17.70 -11.91 -19.46
N GLU A 122 17.09 -10.79 -19.10
CA GLU A 122 17.77 -9.48 -19.02
C GLU A 122 18.89 -9.45 -17.97
N MET A 123 18.77 -10.26 -16.92
CA MET A 123 19.76 -10.34 -15.84
C MET A 123 20.90 -11.33 -16.13
N GLN A 124 20.67 -12.29 -17.03
CA GLN A 124 21.56 -13.46 -17.23
C GLN A 124 23.00 -13.09 -17.59
N ASP A 125 23.20 -12.01 -18.36
CA ASP A 125 24.49 -11.56 -18.83
C ASP A 125 25.14 -10.49 -17.93
N GLN A 126 24.53 -10.17 -16.80
CA GLN A 126 25.05 -9.18 -15.86
C GLN A 126 25.82 -9.86 -14.73
N PRO A 127 27.05 -9.41 -14.40
CA PRO A 127 27.85 -10.02 -13.34
C PRO A 127 27.25 -9.76 -11.94
N GLU A 128 26.49 -8.68 -11.78
CA GLU A 128 25.83 -8.28 -10.54
C GLU A 128 24.58 -7.48 -10.86
N VAL A 129 23.47 -7.75 -10.18
CA VAL A 129 22.19 -7.05 -10.37
C VAL A 129 21.56 -6.69 -9.02
N ASP A 130 20.92 -5.55 -8.96
CA ASP A 130 19.97 -5.24 -7.88
C ASP A 130 18.67 -6.02 -8.14
N LEU A 131 18.48 -7.11 -7.40
CA LEU A 131 17.34 -8.01 -7.55
C LEU A 131 16.00 -7.29 -7.24
N ILE A 132 16.00 -6.29 -6.35
CA ILE A 132 14.79 -5.52 -6.04
C ILE A 132 14.43 -4.63 -7.23
N ALA A 133 15.39 -3.93 -7.81
CA ALA A 133 15.13 -3.03 -8.93
C ALA A 133 14.83 -3.81 -10.22
N ALA A 134 15.65 -4.80 -10.55
CA ALA A 134 15.57 -5.52 -11.81
C ALA A 134 14.45 -6.57 -11.88
N TYR A 135 14.03 -7.13 -10.74
CA TYR A 135 13.08 -8.25 -10.71
C TYR A 135 11.88 -8.01 -9.80
N ALA A 136 12.12 -7.92 -8.49
CA ALA A 136 11.04 -7.93 -7.51
C ALA A 136 10.14 -6.69 -7.59
N GLY A 137 10.68 -5.53 -7.97
CA GLY A 137 9.92 -4.28 -8.13
C GLY A 137 9.13 -4.20 -9.44
N ALA A 138 9.57 -4.88 -10.50
CA ALA A 138 8.90 -4.89 -11.80
C ALA A 138 7.62 -5.74 -11.79
N ILE A 139 7.65 -6.90 -11.13
CA ILE A 139 6.56 -7.88 -11.14
C ILE A 139 5.23 -7.30 -10.63
N PRO A 140 5.13 -6.65 -9.45
CA PRO A 140 3.87 -6.11 -8.96
C PRO A 140 3.25 -5.06 -9.90
N ILE A 141 4.05 -4.20 -10.50
CA ILE A 141 3.58 -3.17 -11.42
C ILE A 141 2.99 -3.79 -12.68
N GLU A 142 3.67 -4.79 -13.26
CA GLU A 142 3.17 -5.49 -14.43
C GLU A 142 1.90 -6.30 -14.12
N VAL A 143 1.83 -6.97 -12.97
CA VAL A 143 0.65 -7.72 -12.54
C VAL A 143 -0.55 -6.79 -12.36
N ILE A 144 -0.39 -5.67 -11.65
CA ILE A 144 -1.46 -4.68 -11.48
C ILE A 144 -1.82 -4.04 -12.82
N GLY A 145 -0.82 -3.70 -13.63
CA GLY A 145 -1.04 -3.18 -14.99
C GLY A 145 -1.88 -4.12 -15.85
N ASN A 146 -1.58 -5.41 -15.82
CA ASN A 146 -2.36 -6.43 -16.53
C ASN A 146 -3.78 -6.60 -15.93
N LEU A 147 -3.90 -6.61 -14.60
CA LEU A 147 -5.18 -6.77 -13.90
C LEU A 147 -6.18 -5.66 -14.24
N PHE A 148 -5.72 -4.43 -14.36
CA PHE A 148 -6.53 -3.27 -14.72
C PHE A 148 -6.46 -2.91 -16.21
N ASN A 149 -5.77 -3.74 -16.99
CA ASN A 149 -5.53 -3.52 -18.42
C ASN A 149 -4.96 -2.11 -18.71
N ILE A 150 -4.00 -1.68 -17.90
CA ILE A 150 -3.28 -0.42 -18.06
C ILE A 150 -2.31 -0.58 -19.25
N PRO A 151 -2.29 0.36 -20.23
CA PRO A 151 -1.32 0.33 -21.31
C PRO A 151 0.12 0.29 -20.78
N ARG A 152 1.00 -0.51 -21.41
CA ARG A 152 2.40 -0.63 -20.95
C ARG A 152 3.15 0.70 -20.92
N ALA A 153 2.87 1.58 -21.88
CA ALA A 153 3.48 2.90 -21.95
C ALA A 153 3.18 3.77 -20.70
N ASP A 154 2.06 3.52 -20.03
CA ASP A 154 1.57 4.32 -18.89
C ASP A 154 2.03 3.74 -17.54
N ARG A 155 2.73 2.60 -17.52
CA ARG A 155 3.09 1.92 -16.26
C ARG A 155 4.31 2.50 -15.56
N ALA A 156 5.19 3.17 -16.29
CA ALA A 156 6.44 3.69 -15.73
C ALA A 156 6.27 4.55 -14.46
N PRO A 157 5.32 5.50 -14.38
CA PRO A 157 5.16 6.35 -13.20
C PRO A 157 4.46 5.66 -12.03
N LEU A 158 3.78 4.52 -12.22
CA LEU A 158 2.97 3.87 -11.17
C LEU A 158 3.78 3.50 -9.93
N ARG A 159 5.01 3.03 -10.13
CA ARG A 159 5.92 2.70 -9.02
C ARG A 159 6.28 3.92 -8.21
N ASP A 160 6.68 4.99 -8.88
CA ASP A 160 7.14 6.21 -8.22
C ASP A 160 6.02 6.91 -7.47
N TRP A 161 4.81 6.96 -8.04
CA TRP A 161 3.62 7.43 -7.35
C TRP A 161 3.31 6.59 -6.12
N SER A 162 3.30 5.25 -6.26
CA SER A 162 3.04 4.34 -5.13
C SER A 162 4.06 4.53 -4.00
N LEU A 163 5.35 4.61 -4.33
CA LEU A 163 6.40 4.82 -3.34
C LEU A 163 6.29 6.19 -2.65
N ALA A 164 5.95 7.25 -3.38
CA ALA A 164 5.76 8.58 -2.82
C ALA A 164 4.54 8.64 -1.89
N ILE A 165 3.42 8.02 -2.29
CA ILE A 165 2.17 7.98 -1.51
C ILE A 165 2.35 7.13 -0.25
N LEU A 166 2.94 5.94 -0.37
CA LEU A 166 3.18 5.05 0.78
C LEU A 166 4.27 5.59 1.70
N GLY A 167 5.33 6.17 1.15
CA GLY A 167 6.39 6.82 1.92
C GLY A 167 5.88 8.00 2.76
N ALA A 168 4.78 8.63 2.35
CA ALA A 168 4.14 9.68 3.15
C ALA A 168 3.50 9.16 4.46
N LEU A 169 3.37 7.84 4.65
CA LEU A 169 2.91 7.25 5.91
C LEU A 169 3.99 7.18 6.99
N GLU A 170 5.27 7.39 6.63
CA GLU A 170 6.36 7.45 7.62
C GLU A 170 6.05 8.47 8.72
N PRO A 171 6.49 8.22 9.97
CA PRO A 171 6.14 9.08 11.12
C PRO A 171 6.51 10.55 10.90
N GLU A 172 7.68 10.81 10.35
CA GLU A 172 8.19 12.16 10.07
C GLU A 172 8.42 12.33 8.57
N LEU A 173 8.03 13.49 8.04
CA LEU A 173 8.20 13.84 6.63
C LEU A 173 8.97 15.14 6.50
N THR A 174 9.91 15.17 5.56
CA THR A 174 10.48 16.43 5.11
C THR A 174 9.46 17.22 4.26
N PRO A 175 9.61 18.55 4.14
CA PRO A 175 8.74 19.34 3.26
C PRO A 175 8.73 18.82 1.82
N GLU A 176 9.87 18.34 1.32
CA GLU A 176 10.03 17.78 -0.03
C GLU A 176 9.25 16.46 -0.18
N GLN A 177 9.33 15.57 0.80
CA GLN A 177 8.56 14.31 0.82
C GLN A 177 7.06 14.58 0.87
N HIS A 178 6.64 15.56 1.66
CA HIS A 178 5.25 15.98 1.74
C HIS A 178 4.74 16.55 0.39
N ALA A 179 5.52 17.43 -0.24
CA ALA A 179 5.19 17.99 -1.56
C ALA A 179 5.11 16.89 -2.61
N ARG A 180 6.14 16.02 -2.70
CA ARG A 180 6.19 14.89 -3.64
C ARG A 180 5.00 13.93 -3.46
N GLY A 181 4.60 13.65 -2.22
CA GLY A 181 3.43 12.81 -1.95
C GLY A 181 2.13 13.43 -2.44
N ASN A 182 1.93 14.75 -2.23
CA ASN A 182 0.75 15.46 -2.74
C ASN A 182 0.71 15.51 -4.27
N ASP A 183 1.86 15.72 -4.92
CA ASP A 183 1.96 15.71 -6.39
C ASP A 183 1.62 14.30 -6.93
N ALA A 184 2.22 13.27 -6.35
CA ALA A 184 1.96 11.88 -6.73
C ALA A 184 0.47 11.50 -6.60
N VAL A 185 -0.22 11.95 -5.54
CA VAL A 185 -1.67 11.71 -5.40
C VAL A 185 -2.46 12.43 -6.49
N ARG A 186 -2.12 13.68 -6.81
CA ARG A 186 -2.82 14.43 -7.88
C ARG A 186 -2.67 13.73 -9.24
N ASP A 187 -1.44 13.40 -9.60
CA ASP A 187 -1.12 12.77 -10.89
C ASP A 187 -1.78 11.40 -11.00
N PHE A 188 -1.64 10.57 -9.96
CA PHE A 188 -2.24 9.24 -9.93
C PHE A 188 -3.77 9.29 -9.99
N THR A 189 -4.40 10.20 -9.25
CA THR A 189 -5.86 10.36 -9.25
C THR A 189 -6.37 10.86 -10.61
N SER A 190 -5.67 11.82 -11.23
CA SER A 190 -5.99 12.28 -12.57
C SER A 190 -5.90 11.15 -13.60
N TYR A 191 -4.79 10.41 -13.58
CA TYR A 191 -4.60 9.28 -14.47
C TYR A 191 -5.71 8.21 -14.32
N LEU A 192 -6.06 7.85 -13.08
CA LEU A 192 -7.11 6.88 -12.83
C LEU A 192 -8.50 7.37 -13.26
N ALA A 193 -8.76 8.67 -13.14
CA ALA A 193 -10.02 9.27 -13.61
C ALA A 193 -10.14 9.18 -15.14
N ASP A 194 -9.07 9.50 -15.85
CA ASP A 194 -9.00 9.41 -17.32
C ASP A 194 -9.13 7.94 -17.78
N LEU A 195 -8.41 7.03 -17.13
CA LEU A 195 -8.49 5.59 -17.41
C LEU A 195 -9.90 5.04 -17.19
N ALA A 196 -10.58 5.47 -16.11
CA ALA A 196 -11.96 5.06 -15.84
C ALA A 196 -12.95 5.67 -16.85
N ALA A 197 -12.73 6.91 -17.30
CA ALA A 197 -13.54 7.54 -18.32
C ALA A 197 -13.41 6.82 -19.67
N ASP A 198 -12.18 6.53 -20.09
CA ASP A 198 -11.93 5.74 -21.30
C ASP A 198 -12.59 4.35 -21.21
N ARG A 199 -12.46 3.67 -20.08
CA ARG A 199 -13.02 2.34 -19.89
C ARG A 199 -14.55 2.33 -19.89
N ARG A 200 -15.22 3.40 -19.46
CA ARG A 200 -16.67 3.57 -19.60
C ARG A 200 -17.08 3.74 -21.06
N ALA A 201 -16.29 4.46 -21.85
CA ALA A 201 -16.53 4.65 -23.28
C ALA A 201 -16.21 3.39 -24.09
N HIS A 202 -15.17 2.65 -23.69
CA HIS A 202 -14.66 1.47 -24.39
C HIS A 202 -14.51 0.29 -23.40
N PRO A 203 -15.61 -0.35 -22.96
CA PRO A 203 -15.56 -1.45 -22.01
C PRO A 203 -14.72 -2.62 -22.53
N GLY A 204 -13.88 -3.18 -21.66
CA GLY A 204 -13.16 -4.42 -21.93
C GLY A 204 -14.05 -5.67 -21.73
N ASN A 205 -13.44 -6.86 -21.83
CA ASN A 205 -14.13 -8.09 -21.51
C ASN A 205 -14.35 -8.20 -19.98
N PRO A 206 -15.59 -8.19 -19.48
CA PRO A 206 -15.86 -8.25 -18.04
C PRO A 206 -15.41 -9.55 -17.37
N GLU A 207 -15.09 -10.61 -18.14
CA GLU A 207 -14.59 -11.88 -17.60
C GLU A 207 -13.11 -11.78 -17.16
N THR A 208 -12.34 -10.89 -17.80
CA THR A 208 -10.89 -10.76 -17.58
C THR A 208 -10.46 -9.35 -17.16
N ASP A 209 -11.24 -8.33 -17.46
CA ASP A 209 -10.94 -6.93 -17.14
C ASP A 209 -11.61 -6.52 -15.83
N VAL A 210 -10.80 -6.42 -14.78
CA VAL A 210 -11.25 -6.03 -13.44
C VAL A 210 -11.78 -4.60 -13.42
N LEU A 211 -11.17 -3.68 -14.18
CA LEU A 211 -11.60 -2.28 -14.21
C LEU A 211 -12.99 -2.15 -14.81
N THR A 212 -13.28 -2.85 -15.92
CA THR A 212 -14.63 -2.90 -16.51
C THR A 212 -15.69 -3.38 -15.52
N ARG A 213 -15.35 -4.26 -14.59
CA ARG A 213 -16.27 -4.73 -13.54
C ARG A 213 -16.44 -3.77 -12.38
N LEU A 214 -15.47 -2.90 -12.14
CA LEU A 214 -15.51 -1.94 -11.03
C LEU A 214 -16.28 -0.67 -11.36
N ILE A 215 -16.44 -0.33 -12.63
CA ILE A 215 -17.08 0.90 -13.16
C ILE A 215 -18.45 0.63 -13.78
#